data_a15a9b96763ecf5499f47e6c8c609458
#
_entry.id   a15a9b96763ecf5499f47e6c8c609458
#
_cell.length_a   1.000
_cell.length_b   1.000
_cell.length_c   1.000
_cell.angle_alpha   90.00
_cell.angle_beta   90.00
_cell.angle_gamma   90.00
#
_symmetry.space_group_name_H-M   'P 1'
#
loop_
_entity.id
_entity.type
_entity.pdbx_description
1 polymer ?
#
loop_
_entity_poly.entity_id
_entity_poly.type
_entity_poly.pdbx_seq_one_letter_code
_entity_poly.pdbx_strand_id
1 'polypeptide(L)'
;LRDSAWALMPIAEAFSHSNVRVLLPELRGHGTSSHSDAYSINDYILDLHEVVTSLTQGPVMIFGHSLGGHIVSKFAALFPELTKAIVLVEGLGPPKRSNEGDIEQQMQSLRFMLLNRLKKKDRPSRPLKNREEAAAKLRHNNPRMQASEAERIASHLVKEVDEELHWVFDSRANSVFVGVNLQTNTNFWRHIKAPVCVISGRLSYEYWHKEMGSEDFDGHFADNELEDRARAFATHEHHWLEHSGHMAHYDEPEKLTQICKDFVFNLAELNHE
;
A
#
# COMPACT_ATOMS: atom_id res chain seq x y z
N LEU A 1 -3.45 0.97 -3.30
CA LEU A 1 -4.69 1.66 -3.68
C LEU A 1 -5.00 1.42 -5.16
N ARG A 2 -6.25 1.12 -5.51
CA ARG A 2 -6.72 0.75 -6.88
C ARG A 2 -6.16 -0.56 -7.42
N ASP A 3 -5.71 -1.42 -6.54
CA ASP A 3 -5.20 -2.73 -6.86
C ASP A 3 -6.07 -3.81 -6.20
N SER A 4 -5.70 -5.07 -6.32
CA SER A 4 -6.42 -6.19 -5.70
C SER A 4 -5.44 -7.14 -5.00
N ALA A 5 -5.98 -8.06 -4.21
CA ALA A 5 -5.21 -9.14 -3.59
C ALA A 5 -4.47 -10.00 -4.62
N TRP A 6 -4.97 -10.09 -5.85
CA TRP A 6 -4.34 -10.84 -6.95
C TRP A 6 -2.96 -10.31 -7.35
N ALA A 7 -2.68 -9.02 -7.11
CA ALA A 7 -1.37 -8.43 -7.34
C ALA A 7 -0.29 -9.01 -6.41
N LEU A 8 -0.70 -9.49 -5.23
CA LEU A 8 0.20 -10.06 -4.22
C LEU A 8 0.22 -11.60 -4.24
N MET A 9 -0.51 -12.24 -5.16
CA MET A 9 -0.53 -13.71 -5.28
C MET A 9 0.86 -14.32 -5.44
N PRO A 10 1.81 -13.77 -6.24
CA PRO A 10 3.14 -14.36 -6.34
C PRO A 10 3.87 -14.44 -5.00
N ILE A 11 3.69 -13.44 -4.12
CA ILE A 11 4.25 -13.46 -2.77
C ILE A 11 3.58 -14.55 -1.93
N ALA A 12 2.25 -14.66 -1.97
CA ALA A 12 1.51 -15.67 -1.22
C ALA A 12 1.85 -17.09 -1.66
N GLU A 13 1.93 -17.34 -2.97
CA GLU A 13 2.29 -18.64 -3.55
C GLU A 13 3.68 -19.09 -3.15
N ALA A 14 4.60 -18.19 -2.90
CA ALA A 14 5.96 -18.53 -2.44
C ALA A 14 5.99 -19.18 -1.05
N PHE A 15 4.89 -19.09 -0.28
CA PHE A 15 4.71 -19.76 1.00
C PHE A 15 3.90 -21.06 0.90
N SER A 16 3.42 -21.46 -0.28
CA SER A 16 2.54 -22.61 -0.49
C SER A 16 3.13 -23.97 -0.02
N HIS A 17 4.45 -24.09 -0.02
CA HIS A 17 5.16 -25.29 0.42
C HIS A 17 5.71 -25.18 1.86
N SER A 18 5.27 -24.19 2.62
CA SER A 18 5.64 -23.98 4.02
C SER A 18 4.44 -24.18 4.94
N ASN A 19 4.68 -24.32 6.24
CA ASN A 19 3.60 -24.36 7.24
C ASN A 19 3.03 -22.96 7.57
N VAL A 20 3.05 -22.05 6.60
CA VAL A 20 2.52 -20.69 6.75
C VAL A 20 1.18 -20.60 6.01
N ARG A 21 0.13 -20.27 6.74
CA ARG A 21 -1.17 -19.90 6.15
C ARG A 21 -1.13 -18.42 5.75
N VAL A 22 -1.39 -18.11 4.49
CA VAL A 22 -1.46 -16.75 3.98
C VAL A 22 -2.92 -16.35 3.74
N LEU A 23 -3.30 -15.18 4.20
CA LEU A 23 -4.60 -14.55 3.95
C LEU A 23 -4.38 -13.30 3.10
N LEU A 24 -5.15 -13.15 2.04
CA LEU A 24 -5.12 -12.00 1.12
C LEU A 24 -6.48 -11.30 1.12
N PRO A 25 -6.79 -10.46 2.12
CA PRO A 25 -8.06 -9.75 2.15
C PRO A 25 -8.08 -8.65 1.09
N GLU A 26 -9.21 -8.53 0.41
CA GLU A 26 -9.52 -7.35 -0.39
C GLU A 26 -9.97 -6.22 0.53
N LEU A 27 -9.35 -5.06 0.42
CA LEU A 27 -9.76 -3.89 1.18
C LEU A 27 -11.15 -3.42 0.77
N ARG A 28 -11.94 -2.84 1.70
CA ARG A 28 -13.21 -2.20 1.34
C ARG A 28 -13.04 -1.26 0.15
N GLY A 29 -13.96 -1.27 -0.78
CA GLY A 29 -13.89 -0.50 -2.02
C GLY A 29 -12.91 -1.03 -3.06
N HIS A 30 -12.36 -2.24 -2.88
CA HIS A 30 -11.45 -2.90 -3.83
C HIS A 30 -11.91 -4.33 -4.07
N GLY A 31 -11.56 -4.86 -5.25
CA GLY A 31 -11.85 -6.23 -5.64
C GLY A 31 -13.32 -6.61 -5.45
N THR A 32 -13.55 -7.69 -4.73
CA THR A 32 -14.91 -8.21 -4.42
C THR A 32 -15.47 -7.68 -3.10
N SER A 33 -14.70 -6.89 -2.34
CA SER A 33 -15.17 -6.30 -1.10
C SER A 33 -16.19 -5.19 -1.31
N SER A 34 -17.06 -5.00 -0.32
CA SER A 34 -18.13 -4.00 -0.37
C SER A 34 -17.60 -2.58 -0.54
N HIS A 35 -18.33 -1.78 -1.30
CA HIS A 35 -18.12 -0.35 -1.39
C HIS A 35 -18.72 0.38 -0.18
N SER A 36 -18.22 1.58 0.11
CA SER A 36 -18.68 2.43 1.22
C SER A 36 -18.94 3.85 0.73
N ASP A 37 -19.74 4.60 1.45
CA ASP A 37 -19.98 6.03 1.16
C ASP A 37 -18.78 6.91 1.53
N ALA A 38 -17.92 6.43 2.43
CA ALA A 38 -16.70 7.10 2.85
C ALA A 38 -15.57 6.09 3.13
N TYR A 39 -14.34 6.57 3.03
CA TYR A 39 -13.14 5.80 3.27
C TYR A 39 -12.18 6.60 4.14
N SER A 40 -11.72 6.00 5.23
CA SER A 40 -10.68 6.53 6.11
C SER A 40 -9.67 5.45 6.49
N ILE A 41 -8.48 5.85 6.89
CA ILE A 41 -7.49 4.90 7.43
C ILE A 41 -8.06 4.12 8.63
N ASN A 42 -8.88 4.77 9.46
CA ASN A 42 -9.46 4.13 10.63
C ASN A 42 -10.45 3.01 10.26
N ASP A 43 -11.23 3.20 9.19
CA ASP A 43 -12.14 2.15 8.70
C ASP A 43 -11.36 0.91 8.26
N TYR A 44 -10.25 1.09 7.54
CA TYR A 44 -9.38 -0.03 7.13
C TYR A 44 -8.69 -0.71 8.31
N ILE A 45 -8.32 0.03 9.36
CA ILE A 45 -7.77 -0.54 10.59
C ILE A 45 -8.81 -1.42 11.29
N LEU A 46 -10.07 -0.98 11.35
CA LEU A 46 -11.16 -1.77 11.92
C LEU A 46 -11.43 -3.04 11.10
N ASP A 47 -11.44 -2.95 9.77
CA ASP A 47 -11.57 -4.12 8.89
C ASP A 47 -10.44 -5.13 9.14
N LEU A 48 -9.20 -4.65 9.23
CA LEU A 48 -8.05 -5.51 9.51
C LEU A 48 -8.17 -6.18 10.89
N HIS A 49 -8.62 -5.43 11.90
CA HIS A 49 -8.87 -5.98 13.23
C HIS A 49 -9.91 -7.13 13.17
N GLU A 50 -11.02 -6.92 12.47
CA GLU A 50 -12.05 -7.92 12.31
C GLU A 50 -11.53 -9.16 11.57
N VAL A 51 -10.77 -8.98 10.49
CA VAL A 51 -10.15 -10.07 9.74
C VAL A 51 -9.20 -10.88 10.63
N VAL A 52 -8.31 -10.21 11.37
CA VAL A 52 -7.34 -10.90 12.24
C VAL A 52 -8.06 -11.65 13.36
N THR A 53 -8.98 -11.03 14.06
CA THR A 53 -9.65 -11.65 15.21
C THR A 53 -10.62 -12.77 14.82
N SER A 54 -11.24 -12.67 13.64
CA SER A 54 -12.20 -13.67 13.16
C SER A 54 -11.54 -14.87 12.48
N LEU A 55 -10.38 -14.68 11.84
CA LEU A 55 -9.78 -15.71 10.98
C LEU A 55 -8.48 -16.31 11.52
N THR A 56 -7.96 -15.79 12.65
CA THR A 56 -6.71 -16.27 13.25
C THR A 56 -6.87 -16.54 14.76
N GLN A 57 -5.92 -17.28 15.34
CA GLN A 57 -5.94 -17.64 16.76
C GLN A 57 -4.77 -17.01 17.54
N GLY A 58 -4.15 -15.98 17.03
CA GLY A 58 -3.02 -15.34 17.72
C GLY A 58 -2.39 -14.25 16.87
N PRO A 59 -1.27 -13.67 17.32
CA PRO A 59 -0.61 -12.62 16.60
C PRO A 59 -0.12 -13.08 15.23
N VAL A 60 -0.31 -12.23 14.22
CA VAL A 60 0.00 -12.50 12.82
C VAL A 60 1.13 -11.63 12.31
N MET A 61 1.84 -12.08 11.29
CA MET A 61 2.68 -11.24 10.47
C MET A 61 1.83 -10.56 9.42
N ILE A 62 2.02 -9.26 9.21
CA ILE A 62 1.18 -8.47 8.31
C ILE A 62 2.04 -7.77 7.27
N PHE A 63 1.68 -7.94 6.01
CA PHE A 63 2.30 -7.27 4.87
C PHE A 63 1.42 -6.09 4.43
N GLY A 64 2.03 -4.93 4.20
CA GLY A 64 1.35 -3.75 3.68
C GLY A 64 2.17 -3.01 2.63
N HIS A 65 1.59 -2.83 1.43
CA HIS A 65 2.15 -2.01 0.37
C HIS A 65 1.42 -0.67 0.28
N SER A 66 2.16 0.43 0.18
CA SER A 66 1.62 1.78 -0.01
C SER A 66 0.54 2.13 1.02
N LEU A 67 -0.73 2.28 0.63
CA LEU A 67 -1.87 2.44 1.55
C LEU A 67 -1.88 1.35 2.64
N GLY A 68 -1.62 0.09 2.25
CA GLY A 68 -1.53 -1.03 3.19
C GLY A 68 -0.44 -0.80 4.25
N GLY A 69 0.68 -0.18 3.90
CA GLY A 69 1.73 0.18 4.85
C GLY A 69 1.26 1.16 5.93
N HIS A 70 0.46 2.16 5.55
CA HIS A 70 -0.16 3.10 6.51
C HIS A 70 -1.17 2.42 7.43
N ILE A 71 -1.96 1.48 6.90
CA ILE A 71 -2.93 0.71 7.69
C ILE A 71 -2.20 -0.19 8.68
N VAL A 72 -1.26 -1.01 8.17
CA VAL A 72 -0.53 -2.02 8.95
C VAL A 72 0.32 -1.39 10.05
N SER A 73 1.03 -0.30 9.75
CA SER A 73 1.87 0.38 10.75
C SER A 73 1.05 0.98 11.89
N LYS A 74 -0.12 1.57 11.60
CA LYS A 74 -1.02 2.04 12.65
C LYS A 74 -1.66 0.90 13.42
N PHE A 75 -2.09 -0.15 12.73
CA PHE A 75 -2.62 -1.35 13.36
C PHE A 75 -1.63 -1.95 14.35
N ALA A 76 -0.37 -2.13 13.94
CA ALA A 76 0.67 -2.70 14.80
C ALA A 76 0.97 -1.86 16.05
N ALA A 77 0.84 -0.54 15.96
CA ALA A 77 0.97 0.34 17.11
C ALA A 77 -0.22 0.27 18.07
N LEU A 78 -1.45 0.10 17.53
CA LEU A 78 -2.69 0.07 18.30
C LEU A 78 -2.98 -1.30 18.89
N PHE A 79 -2.61 -2.37 18.21
CA PHE A 79 -2.90 -3.77 18.56
C PHE A 79 -1.61 -4.60 18.60
N PRO A 80 -0.66 -4.28 19.50
CA PRO A 80 0.61 -5.01 19.59
C PRO A 80 0.43 -6.49 19.94
N GLU A 81 -0.65 -6.85 20.65
CA GLU A 81 -1.00 -8.23 21.01
C GLU A 81 -1.47 -9.07 19.82
N LEU A 82 -1.91 -8.43 18.74
CA LEU A 82 -2.34 -9.09 17.50
C LEU A 82 -1.25 -9.10 16.43
N THR A 83 -0.11 -8.45 16.69
CA THR A 83 0.94 -8.24 15.68
C THR A 83 2.23 -8.94 16.07
N LYS A 84 2.61 -9.96 15.29
CA LYS A 84 3.87 -10.70 15.46
C LYS A 84 5.04 -9.98 14.77
N ALA A 85 4.85 -9.50 13.56
CA ALA A 85 5.80 -8.72 12.77
C ALA A 85 5.08 -8.01 11.62
N ILE A 86 5.70 -7.00 11.03
CA ILE A 86 5.16 -6.32 9.85
C ILE A 86 6.19 -6.16 8.73
N VAL A 87 5.73 -6.25 7.48
CA VAL A 87 6.49 -5.92 6.27
C VAL A 87 5.86 -4.69 5.64
N LEU A 88 6.62 -3.64 5.47
CA LEU A 88 6.20 -2.36 4.89
C LEU A 88 6.89 -2.14 3.56
N VAL A 89 6.17 -2.33 2.46
CA VAL A 89 6.69 -2.07 1.11
C VAL A 89 6.18 -0.71 0.64
N GLU A 90 7.09 0.22 0.35
CA GLU A 90 6.73 1.59 -0.07
C GLU A 90 5.73 2.26 0.89
N GLY A 91 5.82 1.92 2.18
CA GLY A 91 4.85 2.27 3.23
C GLY A 91 5.24 3.44 4.12
N LEU A 92 6.39 4.07 3.89
CA LEU A 92 6.89 5.18 4.71
C LEU A 92 6.32 6.56 4.31
N GLY A 93 5.45 6.60 3.31
CA GLY A 93 4.80 7.81 2.81
C GLY A 93 5.62 8.60 1.79
N PRO A 94 5.08 9.72 1.28
CA PRO A 94 5.71 10.54 0.24
C PRO A 94 6.96 11.26 0.76
N PRO A 95 7.85 11.71 -0.15
CA PRO A 95 8.96 12.60 0.21
C PRO A 95 8.45 13.92 0.80
N LYS A 96 9.22 14.47 1.74
CA LYS A 96 8.90 15.75 2.39
C LYS A 96 9.04 16.89 1.40
N ARG A 97 8.13 17.84 1.51
CA ARG A 97 8.28 19.13 0.83
C ARG A 97 8.94 20.15 1.76
N SER A 98 9.69 21.09 1.21
CA SER A 98 10.37 22.17 1.94
C SER A 98 9.43 23.03 2.80
N ASN A 99 8.14 23.05 2.47
CA ASN A 99 7.09 23.85 3.09
C ASN A 99 6.08 23.04 3.91
N GLU A 100 6.39 21.80 4.26
CA GLU A 100 5.47 20.86 4.93
C GLU A 100 4.99 21.33 6.32
N GLY A 101 5.70 22.30 6.92
CA GLY A 101 5.31 22.94 8.19
C GLY A 101 4.42 24.17 8.06
N ASP A 102 4.19 24.69 6.85
CA ASP A 102 3.37 25.88 6.61
C ASP A 102 1.88 25.53 6.74
N ILE A 103 1.24 26.09 7.77
CA ILE A 103 -0.18 25.86 8.07
C ILE A 103 -1.08 26.37 6.93
N GLU A 104 -0.72 27.46 6.28
CA GLU A 104 -1.53 28.04 5.21
C GLU A 104 -1.55 27.09 4.00
N GLN A 105 -0.40 26.52 3.64
CA GLN A 105 -0.32 25.52 2.57
C GLN A 105 -1.03 24.20 2.94
N GLN A 106 -0.95 23.76 4.18
CA GLN A 106 -1.71 22.59 4.65
C GLN A 106 -3.22 22.85 4.50
N MET A 107 -3.70 24.02 4.88
CA MET A 107 -5.09 24.42 4.71
C MET A 107 -5.52 24.48 3.24
N GLN A 108 -4.69 25.04 2.36
CA GLN A 108 -4.94 25.08 0.92
C GLN A 108 -4.99 23.69 0.31
N SER A 109 -4.05 22.81 0.66
CA SER A 109 -4.00 21.42 0.22
C SER A 109 -5.23 20.64 0.69
N LEU A 110 -5.61 20.76 1.95
CA LEU A 110 -6.81 20.13 2.50
C LEU A 110 -8.08 20.64 1.80
N ARG A 111 -8.19 21.95 1.60
CA ARG A 111 -9.31 22.55 0.85
C ARG A 111 -9.40 22.00 -0.57
N PHE A 112 -8.28 21.90 -1.27
CA PHE A 112 -8.22 21.34 -2.63
C PHE A 112 -8.69 19.87 -2.65
N MET A 113 -8.20 19.04 -1.72
CA MET A 113 -8.61 17.64 -1.59
C MET A 113 -10.11 17.50 -1.31
N LEU A 114 -10.66 18.31 -0.41
CA LEU A 114 -12.08 18.30 -0.08
C LEU A 114 -12.95 18.71 -1.26
N LEU A 115 -12.59 19.78 -1.97
CA LEU A 115 -13.30 20.23 -3.17
C LEU A 115 -13.24 19.21 -4.31
N ASN A 116 -12.11 18.53 -4.48
CA ASN A 116 -11.98 17.44 -5.45
C ASN A 116 -12.84 16.23 -5.09
N ARG A 117 -12.95 15.91 -3.79
CA ARG A 117 -13.85 14.86 -3.32
C ARG A 117 -15.31 15.20 -3.65
N LEU A 118 -15.74 16.44 -3.40
CA LEU A 118 -17.09 16.89 -3.76
C LEU A 118 -17.36 16.78 -5.25
N LYS A 119 -16.41 17.21 -6.12
CA LYS A 119 -16.55 17.12 -7.58
C LYS A 119 -16.61 15.68 -8.11
N LYS A 120 -16.01 14.72 -7.40
CA LYS A 120 -15.96 13.31 -7.82
C LYS A 120 -17.07 12.46 -7.20
N LYS A 121 -17.80 12.97 -6.21
CA LYS A 121 -18.79 12.21 -5.46
C LYS A 121 -19.84 11.51 -6.34
N ASP A 122 -20.31 12.22 -7.37
CA ASP A 122 -21.38 11.75 -8.23
C ASP A 122 -20.90 11.42 -9.66
N ARG A 123 -19.59 11.31 -9.89
CA ARG A 123 -19.07 10.92 -11.19
C ARG A 123 -18.99 9.41 -11.30
N PRO A 124 -19.79 8.78 -12.18
CA PRO A 124 -19.61 7.37 -12.49
C PRO A 124 -18.21 7.13 -13.07
N SER A 125 -17.66 5.95 -12.79
CA SER A 125 -16.41 5.54 -13.46
C SER A 125 -16.68 5.44 -14.97
N ARG A 126 -15.78 5.99 -15.78
CA ARG A 126 -15.89 5.83 -17.23
C ARG A 126 -15.71 4.35 -17.58
N PRO A 127 -16.62 3.76 -18.38
CA PRO A 127 -16.48 2.37 -18.79
C PRO A 127 -15.23 2.17 -19.64
N LEU A 128 -14.71 0.97 -19.60
CA LEU A 128 -13.61 0.50 -20.42
C LEU A 128 -14.18 -0.13 -21.69
N LYS A 129 -13.46 -0.02 -22.80
CA LYS A 129 -13.88 -0.64 -24.07
C LYS A 129 -13.79 -2.17 -24.01
N ASN A 130 -12.72 -2.66 -23.39
CA ASN A 130 -12.41 -4.08 -23.27
C ASN A 130 -11.31 -4.30 -22.21
N ARG A 131 -10.95 -5.57 -21.96
CA ARG A 131 -9.89 -5.94 -21.02
C ARG A 131 -8.49 -5.53 -21.50
N GLU A 132 -8.26 -5.48 -22.79
CA GLU A 132 -7.01 -5.03 -23.40
C GLU A 132 -6.75 -3.55 -23.07
N GLU A 133 -7.79 -2.70 -23.08
CA GLU A 133 -7.66 -1.31 -22.61
C GLU A 133 -7.28 -1.24 -21.13
N ALA A 134 -7.85 -2.11 -20.30
CA ALA A 134 -7.50 -2.18 -18.89
C ALA A 134 -6.02 -2.56 -18.71
N ALA A 135 -5.55 -3.60 -19.37
CA ALA A 135 -4.16 -4.03 -19.35
C ALA A 135 -3.21 -2.94 -19.87
N ALA A 136 -3.59 -2.26 -20.96
CA ALA A 136 -2.80 -1.14 -21.48
C ALA A 136 -2.70 0.02 -20.48
N LYS A 137 -3.77 0.36 -19.76
CA LYS A 137 -3.76 1.38 -18.71
C LYS A 137 -2.90 0.96 -17.51
N LEU A 138 -2.92 -0.30 -17.10
CA LEU A 138 -2.04 -0.83 -16.06
C LEU A 138 -0.57 -0.65 -16.46
N ARG A 139 -0.19 -1.06 -17.66
CA ARG A 139 1.18 -0.90 -18.16
C ARG A 139 1.61 0.55 -18.33
N HIS A 140 0.70 1.41 -18.78
CA HIS A 140 0.99 2.85 -18.86
C HIS A 140 1.32 3.46 -17.49
N ASN A 141 0.65 2.99 -16.43
CA ASN A 141 0.89 3.45 -15.07
C ASN A 141 2.09 2.73 -14.40
N ASN A 142 2.44 1.54 -14.88
CA ASN A 142 3.50 0.67 -14.35
C ASN A 142 4.39 0.22 -15.52
N PRO A 143 5.32 1.05 -16.00
CA PRO A 143 6.07 0.80 -17.25
C PRO A 143 6.93 -0.47 -17.22
N ARG A 144 7.32 -0.95 -16.02
CA ARG A 144 8.14 -2.16 -15.83
C ARG A 144 7.28 -3.44 -15.78
N MET A 145 5.96 -3.30 -15.67
CA MET A 145 5.04 -4.44 -15.59
C MET A 145 5.03 -5.23 -16.90
N GLN A 146 5.22 -6.55 -16.81
CA GLN A 146 5.17 -7.45 -17.95
C GLN A 146 3.76 -7.47 -18.56
N ALA A 147 3.68 -7.67 -19.89
CA ALA A 147 2.40 -7.67 -20.60
C ALA A 147 1.45 -8.76 -20.10
N SER A 148 1.96 -9.98 -19.92
CA SER A 148 1.19 -11.12 -19.39
C SER A 148 0.66 -10.87 -17.99
N GLU A 149 1.45 -10.20 -17.14
CA GLU A 149 1.02 -9.83 -15.80
C GLU A 149 -0.07 -8.75 -15.82
N ALA A 150 0.05 -7.76 -16.71
CA ALA A 150 -0.98 -6.75 -16.89
C ALA A 150 -2.32 -7.35 -17.34
N GLU A 151 -2.28 -8.32 -18.26
CA GLU A 151 -3.48 -9.05 -18.71
C GLU A 151 -4.10 -9.87 -17.57
N ARG A 152 -3.27 -10.58 -16.81
CA ARG A 152 -3.69 -11.36 -15.65
C ARG A 152 -4.37 -10.46 -14.61
N ILE A 153 -3.73 -9.37 -14.22
CA ILE A 153 -4.27 -8.44 -13.21
C ILE A 153 -5.50 -7.71 -13.74
N ALA A 154 -5.51 -7.27 -15.00
CA ALA A 154 -6.68 -6.63 -15.60
C ALA A 154 -7.93 -7.53 -15.51
N SER A 155 -7.79 -8.85 -15.68
CA SER A 155 -8.91 -9.78 -15.59
C SER A 155 -9.59 -9.79 -14.21
N HIS A 156 -8.86 -9.45 -13.14
CA HIS A 156 -9.36 -9.37 -11.77
C HIS A 156 -9.77 -7.96 -11.34
N LEU A 157 -9.31 -6.93 -12.06
CA LEU A 157 -9.61 -5.53 -11.73
C LEU A 157 -10.82 -4.96 -12.47
N VAL A 158 -11.46 -5.74 -13.34
CA VAL A 158 -12.63 -5.29 -14.09
C VAL A 158 -13.83 -6.19 -13.83
N LYS A 159 -15.02 -5.59 -13.89
CA LYS A 159 -16.31 -6.26 -13.82
C LYS A 159 -17.26 -5.71 -14.87
N GLU A 160 -18.18 -6.55 -15.31
CA GLU A 160 -19.28 -6.15 -16.19
C GLU A 160 -20.46 -5.66 -15.34
N VAL A 161 -20.98 -4.51 -15.69
CA VAL A 161 -22.17 -3.90 -15.08
C VAL A 161 -23.00 -3.30 -16.22
N ASP A 162 -24.23 -3.74 -16.40
CA ASP A 162 -25.17 -3.27 -17.45
C ASP A 162 -24.55 -3.30 -18.85
N GLU A 163 -23.90 -4.41 -19.21
CA GLU A 163 -23.19 -4.64 -20.49
C GLU A 163 -21.95 -3.73 -20.71
N GLU A 164 -21.54 -2.96 -19.72
CA GLU A 164 -20.34 -2.12 -19.74
C GLU A 164 -19.27 -2.67 -18.81
N LEU A 165 -18.00 -2.55 -19.21
CA LEU A 165 -16.85 -3.00 -18.41
C LEU A 165 -16.34 -1.85 -17.54
N HIS A 166 -16.28 -2.08 -16.25
CA HIS A 166 -15.85 -1.10 -15.24
C HIS A 166 -14.73 -1.63 -14.37
N TRP A 167 -13.92 -0.72 -13.79
CA TRP A 167 -13.00 -1.07 -12.71
C TRP A 167 -13.78 -1.54 -11.48
N VAL A 168 -13.26 -2.56 -10.79
CA VAL A 168 -13.87 -3.08 -9.55
C VAL A 168 -13.66 -2.17 -8.36
N PHE A 169 -12.62 -1.33 -8.36
CA PHE A 169 -12.36 -0.44 -7.24
C PHE A 169 -13.27 0.80 -7.25
N ASP A 170 -13.61 1.25 -6.06
CA ASP A 170 -14.34 2.49 -5.87
C ASP A 170 -13.39 3.69 -5.96
N SER A 171 -13.60 4.59 -6.91
CA SER A 171 -12.78 5.79 -7.07
C SER A 171 -12.81 6.73 -5.87
N ARG A 172 -13.86 6.65 -5.01
CA ARG A 172 -14.00 7.41 -3.77
C ARG A 172 -12.95 7.01 -2.73
N ALA A 173 -12.42 5.76 -2.79
CA ALA A 173 -11.34 5.30 -1.93
C ALA A 173 -10.06 6.14 -2.05
N ASN A 174 -9.87 6.87 -3.17
CA ASN A 174 -8.75 7.80 -3.32
C ASN A 174 -8.76 8.95 -2.30
N SER A 175 -9.89 9.19 -1.64
CA SER A 175 -10.01 10.22 -0.59
C SER A 175 -9.49 9.78 0.78
N VAL A 176 -9.00 8.56 0.91
CA VAL A 176 -8.52 7.99 2.18
C VAL A 176 -7.42 8.81 2.86
N PHE A 177 -6.59 9.50 2.08
CA PHE A 177 -5.50 10.33 2.60
C PHE A 177 -5.93 11.76 2.97
N VAL A 178 -7.20 12.14 2.82
CA VAL A 178 -7.69 13.47 3.23
C VAL A 178 -7.53 13.63 4.74
N GLY A 179 -6.73 14.60 5.16
CA GLY A 179 -6.45 14.87 6.57
C GLY A 179 -5.40 13.95 7.22
N VAL A 180 -4.75 13.06 6.45
CA VAL A 180 -3.64 12.24 6.97
C VAL A 180 -2.38 13.12 7.10
N ASN A 181 -1.78 13.08 8.29
CA ASN A 181 -0.52 13.79 8.58
C ASN A 181 0.61 12.77 8.79
N LEU A 182 1.67 12.90 7.99
CA LEU A 182 2.84 11.99 8.05
C LEU A 182 3.60 12.10 9.36
N GLN A 183 3.68 13.29 9.98
CA GLN A 183 4.32 13.46 11.29
C GLN A 183 3.60 12.62 12.36
N THR A 184 2.28 12.54 12.29
CA THR A 184 1.49 11.66 13.16
C THR A 184 1.87 10.20 12.96
N ASN A 185 2.10 9.76 11.71
CA ASN A 185 2.53 8.39 11.42
C ASN A 185 3.86 8.04 12.11
N THR A 186 4.86 8.91 12.02
CA THR A 186 6.15 8.70 12.69
C THR A 186 6.00 8.53 14.21
N ASN A 187 5.05 9.24 14.82
CA ASN A 187 4.76 9.05 16.23
C ASN A 187 4.19 7.66 16.53
N PHE A 188 3.28 7.13 15.69
CA PHE A 188 2.80 5.76 15.81
C PHE A 188 3.92 4.74 15.64
N TRP A 189 4.83 4.92 14.68
CA TRP A 189 5.92 3.99 14.41
C TRP A 189 6.84 3.76 15.63
N ARG A 190 7.08 4.80 16.43
CA ARG A 190 7.86 4.69 17.68
C ARG A 190 7.22 3.79 18.76
N HIS A 191 5.93 3.51 18.65
CA HIS A 191 5.18 2.66 19.56
C HIS A 191 5.02 1.22 19.06
N ILE A 192 5.47 0.91 17.84
CA ILE A 192 5.43 -0.45 17.31
C ILE A 192 6.49 -1.29 18.03
N LYS A 193 6.04 -2.37 18.67
CA LYS A 193 6.87 -3.32 19.39
C LYS A 193 7.34 -4.48 18.54
N ALA A 194 6.56 -4.82 17.51
CA ALA A 194 6.86 -5.90 16.59
C ALA A 194 8.05 -5.58 15.69
N PRO A 195 8.86 -6.56 15.28
CA PRO A 195 9.90 -6.39 14.26
C PRO A 195 9.31 -5.89 12.94
N VAL A 196 10.04 -5.01 12.26
CA VAL A 196 9.60 -4.34 11.02
C VAL A 196 10.62 -4.60 9.90
N CYS A 197 10.16 -5.18 8.80
CA CYS A 197 10.91 -5.20 7.54
C CYS A 197 10.42 -4.06 6.66
N VAL A 198 11.28 -3.09 6.37
CA VAL A 198 11.01 -1.99 5.45
C VAL A 198 11.62 -2.32 4.10
N ILE A 199 10.87 -2.14 3.03
CA ILE A 199 11.33 -2.37 1.65
C ILE A 199 11.00 -1.15 0.82
N SER A 200 12.02 -0.53 0.22
CA SER A 200 11.90 0.69 -0.58
C SER A 200 12.53 0.52 -1.96
N GLY A 201 11.92 1.10 -2.97
CA GLY A 201 12.43 1.12 -4.33
C GLY A 201 13.29 2.36 -4.61
N ARG A 202 14.45 2.20 -5.26
CA ARG A 202 15.33 3.32 -5.63
C ARG A 202 14.69 4.29 -6.63
N LEU A 203 13.71 3.80 -7.41
CA LEU A 203 13.04 4.57 -8.45
C LEU A 203 11.65 5.08 -8.01
N SER A 204 11.34 5.05 -6.72
CA SER A 204 10.04 5.51 -6.17
C SER A 204 9.75 6.98 -6.44
N TYR A 205 10.80 7.79 -6.65
CA TYR A 205 10.65 9.21 -7.04
C TYR A 205 9.82 9.38 -8.32
N GLU A 206 9.85 8.45 -9.27
CA GLU A 206 9.06 8.52 -10.51
C GLU A 206 7.56 8.59 -10.21
N TYR A 207 7.10 7.79 -9.25
CA TYR A 207 5.71 7.80 -8.79
C TYR A 207 5.38 9.10 -8.09
N TRP A 208 6.24 9.56 -7.17
CA TRP A 208 6.00 10.78 -6.41
C TRP A 208 6.08 12.03 -7.26
N HIS A 209 6.96 12.06 -8.26
CA HIS A 209 6.98 13.12 -9.27
C HIS A 209 5.64 13.19 -10.03
N LYS A 210 5.10 12.05 -10.44
CA LYS A 210 3.80 11.99 -11.15
C LYS A 210 2.64 12.45 -10.26
N GLU A 211 2.62 12.06 -8.99
CA GLU A 211 1.50 12.33 -8.06
C GLU A 211 1.58 13.72 -7.42
N MET A 212 2.79 14.25 -7.21
CA MET A 212 3.03 15.45 -6.41
C MET A 212 4.00 16.45 -7.07
N GLY A 213 4.58 16.12 -8.22
CA GLY A 213 5.58 16.95 -8.89
C GLY A 213 5.05 18.37 -9.19
N SER A 214 5.93 19.35 -9.10
CA SER A 214 5.71 20.74 -9.44
C SER A 214 7.03 21.35 -9.93
N GLU A 215 7.04 22.64 -10.33
CA GLU A 215 8.26 23.33 -10.74
C GLU A 215 9.35 23.30 -9.64
N ASP A 216 8.93 23.27 -8.36
CA ASP A 216 9.83 23.32 -7.20
C ASP A 216 10.02 21.94 -6.51
N PHE A 217 9.47 20.85 -7.08
CA PHE A 217 9.53 19.52 -6.45
C PHE A 217 9.50 18.39 -7.48
N ASP A 218 10.59 17.63 -7.53
CA ASP A 218 10.83 16.59 -8.52
C ASP A 218 10.43 15.18 -8.07
N GLY A 219 9.90 15.02 -6.85
CA GLY A 219 9.47 13.74 -6.31
C GLY A 219 10.56 12.94 -5.58
N HIS A 220 11.80 13.45 -5.51
CA HIS A 220 12.87 12.74 -4.81
C HIS A 220 12.76 12.89 -3.29
N PHE A 221 13.18 11.83 -2.60
CA PHE A 221 13.45 11.89 -1.17
C PHE A 221 14.76 12.63 -0.92
N ALA A 222 14.83 13.38 0.17
CA ALA A 222 16.09 13.93 0.63
C ALA A 222 17.08 12.81 1.01
N ASP A 223 18.38 13.12 1.03
CA ASP A 223 19.40 12.15 1.42
C ASP A 223 19.07 11.54 2.80
N ASN A 224 19.12 10.21 2.88
CA ASN A 224 18.82 9.41 4.07
C ASN A 224 17.40 9.59 4.65
N GLU A 225 16.47 10.23 3.94
CA GLU A 225 15.13 10.50 4.47
C GLU A 225 14.36 9.22 4.82
N LEU A 226 14.43 8.19 3.98
CA LEU A 226 13.75 6.91 4.23
C LEU A 226 14.42 6.12 5.34
N GLU A 227 15.75 6.14 5.42
CA GLU A 227 16.51 5.55 6.53
C GLU A 227 16.17 6.24 7.87
N ASP A 228 16.07 7.57 7.88
CA ASP A 228 15.70 8.34 9.07
C ASP A 228 14.27 8.03 9.52
N ARG A 229 13.37 7.82 8.57
CA ARG A 229 12.00 7.37 8.87
C ARG A 229 11.99 5.95 9.43
N ALA A 230 12.75 5.03 8.85
CA ALA A 230 12.84 3.65 9.30
C ALA A 230 13.41 3.53 10.73
N ARG A 231 14.33 4.42 11.13
CA ARG A 231 14.86 4.50 12.51
C ARG A 231 13.80 4.84 13.56
N ALA A 232 12.59 5.24 13.16
CA ALA A 232 11.50 5.40 14.12
C ALA A 232 11.00 4.06 14.68
N PHE A 233 11.23 2.94 13.99
CA PHE A 233 10.91 1.61 14.48
C PHE A 233 12.02 1.11 15.40
N ALA A 234 11.65 0.60 16.59
CA ALA A 234 12.62 0.13 17.58
C ALA A 234 13.46 -1.06 17.09
N THR A 235 12.83 -1.98 16.36
CA THR A 235 13.48 -3.14 15.75
C THR A 235 13.11 -3.18 14.29
N HIS A 236 14.08 -2.95 13.39
CA HIS A 236 13.82 -2.96 11.95
C HIS A 236 15.03 -3.40 11.14
N GLU A 237 14.72 -3.86 9.94
CA GLU A 237 15.66 -3.96 8.82
C GLU A 237 15.11 -3.17 7.64
N HIS A 238 16.00 -2.61 6.81
CA HIS A 238 15.61 -1.82 5.64
C HIS A 238 16.32 -2.36 4.40
N HIS A 239 15.53 -2.81 3.42
CA HIS A 239 16.00 -3.37 2.16
C HIS A 239 15.69 -2.42 1.00
N TRP A 240 16.60 -2.38 0.04
CA TRP A 240 16.46 -1.61 -1.18
C TRP A 240 16.27 -2.51 -2.40
N LEU A 241 15.31 -2.16 -3.22
CA LEU A 241 15.09 -2.74 -4.55
C LEU A 241 15.65 -1.75 -5.58
N GLU A 242 16.72 -2.13 -6.23
CA GLU A 242 17.53 -1.22 -7.06
C GLU A 242 16.83 -0.79 -8.35
N HIS A 243 15.93 -1.63 -8.87
CA HIS A 243 15.22 -1.40 -10.14
C HIS A 243 13.72 -1.17 -9.96
N SER A 244 13.27 -1.03 -8.73
CA SER A 244 11.85 -0.83 -8.42
C SER A 244 11.50 0.62 -8.17
N GLY A 245 10.35 1.02 -8.70
CA GLY A 245 9.60 2.19 -8.24
C GLY A 245 8.61 1.83 -7.14
N HIS A 246 7.54 2.61 -7.07
CA HIS A 246 6.51 2.45 -6.02
C HIS A 246 5.75 1.12 -6.09
N MET A 247 5.68 0.47 -7.24
CA MET A 247 4.94 -0.79 -7.44
C MET A 247 5.92 -1.99 -7.44
N ALA A 248 6.66 -2.15 -6.35
CA ALA A 248 7.73 -3.12 -6.19
C ALA A 248 7.31 -4.57 -6.51
N HIS A 249 6.06 -4.93 -6.24
CA HIS A 249 5.51 -6.25 -6.54
C HIS A 249 5.29 -6.52 -8.03
N TYR A 250 5.33 -5.47 -8.87
CA TYR A 250 5.35 -5.58 -10.34
C TYR A 250 6.76 -5.43 -10.92
N ASP A 251 7.60 -4.64 -10.26
CA ASP A 251 8.91 -4.26 -10.79
C ASP A 251 9.99 -5.32 -10.50
N GLU A 252 10.07 -5.84 -9.26
CA GLU A 252 11.03 -6.87 -8.83
C GLU A 252 10.35 -7.94 -7.93
N PRO A 253 9.32 -8.68 -8.44
CA PRO A 253 8.52 -9.58 -7.63
C PRO A 253 9.33 -10.71 -6.98
N GLU A 254 10.33 -11.27 -7.67
CA GLU A 254 11.14 -12.38 -7.13
C GLU A 254 12.00 -11.90 -5.96
N LYS A 255 12.65 -10.74 -6.09
CA LYS A 255 13.50 -10.18 -5.04
C LYS A 255 12.68 -9.74 -3.83
N LEU A 256 11.55 -9.08 -4.08
CA LEU A 256 10.59 -8.72 -3.03
C LEU A 256 10.13 -9.96 -2.26
N THR A 257 9.74 -11.00 -2.99
CA THR A 257 9.30 -12.27 -2.42
C THR A 257 10.40 -12.93 -1.58
N GLN A 258 11.64 -12.93 -2.06
CA GLN A 258 12.77 -13.51 -1.33
C GLN A 258 13.02 -12.77 0.00
N ILE A 259 13.03 -11.43 -0.01
CA ILE A 259 13.18 -10.64 1.22
C ILE A 259 12.06 -10.97 2.22
N CYS A 260 10.81 -11.05 1.75
CA CYS A 260 9.68 -11.42 2.61
C CYS A 260 9.86 -12.81 3.23
N LYS A 261 10.32 -13.79 2.46
CA LYS A 261 10.57 -15.16 2.96
C LYS A 261 11.67 -15.17 4.00
N ASP A 262 12.80 -14.54 3.71
CA ASP A 262 13.94 -14.51 4.62
C ASP A 262 13.54 -13.88 5.96
N PHE A 263 12.82 -12.76 5.94
CA PHE A 263 12.30 -12.13 7.15
C PHE A 263 11.36 -13.04 7.94
N VAL A 264 10.40 -13.68 7.27
CA VAL A 264 9.41 -14.56 7.93
C VAL A 264 10.09 -15.77 8.56
N PHE A 265 11.03 -16.42 7.87
CA PHE A 265 11.68 -17.65 8.35
C PHE A 265 12.73 -17.35 9.43
N ASN A 266 13.52 -16.27 9.30
CA ASN A 266 14.45 -15.86 10.36
C ASN A 266 13.74 -15.57 11.69
N LEU A 267 12.55 -14.94 11.64
CA LEU A 267 11.74 -14.73 12.86
C LEU A 267 11.15 -16.02 13.43
N ALA A 268 10.93 -17.05 12.62
CA ALA A 268 10.47 -18.34 13.11
C ALA A 268 11.58 -19.09 13.85
N GLU A 269 12.82 -19.02 13.37
CA GLU A 269 13.99 -19.63 14.01
C GLU A 269 14.29 -19.02 15.39
N LEU A 270 14.23 -17.68 15.49
CA LEU A 270 14.46 -16.96 16.77
C LEU A 270 13.44 -17.27 17.87
N ASN A 271 12.25 -17.82 17.53
CA ASN A 271 11.24 -18.19 18.52
C ASN A 271 11.32 -19.66 18.95
N HIS A 272 12.29 -20.43 18.45
CA HIS A 272 12.55 -21.82 18.83
C HIS A 272 13.76 -22.01 19.75
N GLU A 273 14.52 -20.93 20.00
CA GLU A 273 15.58 -20.86 21.03
C GLU A 273 15.02 -20.28 22.35
#